data_5607dcb55383b926863a2ad43627708a
#
_entry.id   5607dcb55383b926863a2ad43627708a
#
_cell.length_a   1.000
_cell.length_b   1.000
_cell.length_c   1.000
_cell.angle_alpha   90.00
_cell.angle_beta   90.00
_cell.angle_gamma   90.00
#
_symmetry.space_group_name_H-M   'P 1'
#
loop_
_entity.id
_entity.type
_entity.pdbx_description
1 polymer ?
#
loop_
_entity_poly.entity_id
_entity_poly.type
_entity_poly.pdbx_seq_one_letter_code
_entity_poly.pdbx_strand_id
1 'polypeptide(L)'
;MVADGAPLDVAERPPFVSRAGVKLRNALDAFAIDPAGRRALDVGASTGGFTDCLLQRGAAAVIALDVAYGELHWRIRNDPRVTVMERRNARTISRDELPYAPDLIVIDVSFISLAKVLPAVLGTAAPRFDCLALVKPQFEVGRERVGKGGVVRSADDRRSALVAVGEDARSRLGTAVLGYAPSGLAGPAGNRESFVWLAEAGRVGAVRDLEAVARKAEP
;
A
#
# COMPACT_ATOMS: atom_id res chain seq x y z
N MET A 1 -37.66 16.16 3.22
CA MET A 1 -38.19 16.25 4.58
C MET A 1 -38.33 14.83 5.10
N VAL A 2 -37.71 14.51 6.22
CA VAL A 2 -37.88 13.23 6.92
C VAL A 2 -39.09 13.37 7.81
N ALA A 3 -39.97 12.38 7.84
CA ALA A 3 -41.16 12.42 8.68
C ALA A 3 -40.77 12.42 10.16
N ASP A 4 -41.52 13.17 11.02
CA ASP A 4 -41.35 13.15 12.45
C ASP A 4 -41.55 11.71 12.99
N GLY A 5 -40.56 11.18 13.71
CA GLY A 5 -40.58 9.81 14.25
C GLY A 5 -40.05 8.71 13.32
N ALA A 6 -39.48 9.03 12.16
CA ALA A 6 -38.79 8.01 11.35
C ALA A 6 -37.58 7.47 12.12
N PRO A 7 -37.39 6.13 12.24
CA PRO A 7 -36.24 5.56 12.89
C PRO A 7 -34.99 5.94 12.12
N LEU A 8 -34.04 6.61 12.76
CA LEU A 8 -32.73 6.91 12.19
C LEU A 8 -31.81 5.77 12.57
N ASP A 9 -31.49 4.90 11.61
CA ASP A 9 -30.39 3.96 11.75
C ASP A 9 -29.09 4.73 11.59
N VAL A 10 -28.36 4.86 12.69
CA VAL A 10 -27.00 5.42 12.66
C VAL A 10 -26.07 4.33 12.17
N ALA A 11 -25.66 4.40 10.90
CA ALA A 11 -24.66 3.50 10.37
C ALA A 11 -23.39 3.56 11.25
N GLU A 12 -22.81 2.38 11.53
CA GLU A 12 -21.54 2.30 12.26
C GLU A 12 -20.49 3.18 11.57
N ARG A 13 -19.74 3.93 12.37
CA ARG A 13 -18.68 4.78 11.82
C ARG A 13 -17.63 3.89 11.14
N PRO A 14 -17.19 4.25 9.92
CA PRO A 14 -16.11 3.52 9.28
C PRO A 14 -14.88 3.42 10.21
N PRO A 15 -14.20 2.27 10.29
CA PRO A 15 -13.09 2.08 11.22
C PRO A 15 -11.89 3.02 10.92
N PHE A 16 -11.79 3.50 9.68
CA PHE A 16 -10.73 4.39 9.21
C PHE A 16 -11.31 5.55 8.39
N VAL A 17 -10.53 6.60 8.19
CA VAL A 17 -10.93 7.78 7.39
C VAL A 17 -11.23 7.43 5.93
N SER A 18 -10.79 6.28 5.44
CA SER A 18 -11.18 5.73 4.14
C SER A 18 -11.11 4.20 4.12
N ARG A 19 -11.74 3.58 3.11
CA ARG A 19 -11.71 2.12 2.90
C ARG A 19 -10.30 1.54 2.71
N ALA A 20 -9.34 2.37 2.28
CA ALA A 20 -7.95 1.96 2.13
C ALA A 20 -7.37 1.42 3.46
N GLY A 21 -7.71 2.01 4.61
CA GLY A 21 -7.26 1.52 5.91
C GLY A 21 -7.64 0.06 6.18
N VAL A 22 -8.79 -0.40 5.69
CA VAL A 22 -9.20 -1.82 5.80
C VAL A 22 -8.28 -2.72 4.97
N LYS A 23 -7.87 -2.28 3.77
CA LYS A 23 -6.93 -3.05 2.92
C LYS A 23 -5.60 -3.26 3.65
N LEU A 24 -5.03 -2.17 4.20
CA LEU A 24 -3.77 -2.25 4.93
C LEU A 24 -3.90 -3.12 6.18
N ARG A 25 -4.97 -2.97 6.96
CA ARG A 25 -5.25 -3.83 8.13
C ARG A 25 -5.20 -5.30 7.74
N ASN A 26 -5.88 -5.69 6.65
CA ASN A 26 -5.91 -7.07 6.18
C ASN A 26 -4.51 -7.59 5.81
N ALA A 27 -3.67 -6.75 5.17
CA ALA A 27 -2.30 -7.11 4.83
C ALA A 27 -1.41 -7.27 6.07
N LEU A 28 -1.50 -6.33 7.02
CA LEU A 28 -0.75 -6.40 8.29
C LEU A 28 -1.10 -7.68 9.07
N ASP A 29 -2.39 -8.03 9.11
CA ASP A 29 -2.86 -9.26 9.76
C ASP A 29 -2.37 -10.53 9.03
N ALA A 30 -2.49 -10.54 7.69
CA ALA A 30 -2.08 -11.68 6.87
C ALA A 30 -0.58 -11.98 6.95
N PHE A 31 0.25 -10.94 7.08
CA PHE A 31 1.70 -11.06 7.17
C PHE A 31 2.23 -11.05 8.62
N ALA A 32 1.35 -10.91 9.60
CA ALA A 32 1.71 -10.78 11.01
C ALA A 32 2.73 -9.65 11.28
N ILE A 33 2.56 -8.50 10.58
CA ILE A 33 3.40 -7.32 10.76
C ILE A 33 2.75 -6.40 11.80
N ASP A 34 3.49 -6.09 12.87
CA ASP A 34 3.05 -5.15 13.91
C ASP A 34 3.66 -3.76 13.64
N PRO A 35 2.83 -2.73 13.41
CA PRO A 35 3.30 -1.35 13.28
C PRO A 35 3.68 -0.67 14.59
N ALA A 36 3.38 -1.27 15.75
CA ALA A 36 3.61 -0.64 17.05
C ALA A 36 5.07 -0.21 17.22
N GLY A 37 5.29 1.06 17.56
CA GLY A 37 6.61 1.64 17.72
C GLY A 37 7.41 1.90 16.44
N ARG A 38 6.88 1.50 15.26
CA ARG A 38 7.55 1.65 13.96
C ARG A 38 7.49 3.10 13.45
N ARG A 39 8.49 3.47 12.66
CA ARG A 39 8.55 4.76 11.94
C ARG A 39 8.20 4.51 10.48
N ALA A 40 7.00 4.90 10.10
CA ALA A 40 6.42 4.51 8.81
C ALA A 40 6.52 5.61 7.74
N LEU A 41 6.48 5.18 6.46
CA LEU A 41 6.26 6.01 5.30
C LEU A 41 5.02 5.48 4.55
N ASP A 42 4.01 6.32 4.40
CA ASP A 42 2.79 6.07 3.61
C ASP A 42 2.92 6.81 2.28
N VAL A 43 3.08 6.07 1.18
CA VAL A 43 3.28 6.58 -0.18
C VAL A 43 1.98 6.51 -0.96
N GLY A 44 1.45 7.67 -1.34
CA GLY A 44 0.11 7.83 -1.90
C GLY A 44 -0.93 7.91 -0.79
N ALA A 45 -0.68 8.76 0.21
CA ALA A 45 -1.50 8.85 1.41
C ALA A 45 -2.95 9.27 1.13
N SER A 46 -3.21 10.09 0.09
CA SER A 46 -4.54 10.57 -0.30
C SER A 46 -5.33 11.09 0.91
N THR A 47 -6.47 10.51 1.23
CA THR A 47 -7.28 10.88 2.41
C THR A 47 -6.70 10.40 3.75
N GLY A 48 -5.64 9.60 3.75
CA GLY A 48 -4.94 9.13 4.96
C GLY A 48 -5.42 7.78 5.51
N GLY A 49 -6.04 6.95 4.68
CA GLY A 49 -6.57 5.65 5.15
C GLY A 49 -5.48 4.71 5.67
N PHE A 50 -4.34 4.61 4.98
CA PHE A 50 -3.21 3.80 5.46
C PHE A 50 -2.56 4.45 6.69
N THR A 51 -2.32 5.75 6.65
CA THR A 51 -1.81 6.51 7.81
C THR A 51 -2.69 6.29 9.04
N ASP A 52 -4.02 6.39 8.94
CA ASP A 52 -4.96 6.15 10.05
C ASP A 52 -4.83 4.73 10.61
N CYS A 53 -4.73 3.73 9.72
CA CYS A 53 -4.53 2.34 10.14
C CYS A 53 -3.21 2.15 10.92
N LEU A 54 -2.12 2.74 10.44
CA LEU A 54 -0.81 2.69 11.11
C LEU A 54 -0.85 3.35 12.48
N LEU A 55 -1.46 4.54 12.59
CA LEU A 55 -1.60 5.29 13.83
C LEU A 55 -2.44 4.55 14.88
N GLN A 56 -3.57 3.95 14.45
CA GLN A 56 -4.44 3.14 15.32
C GLN A 56 -3.73 1.88 15.82
N ARG A 57 -2.77 1.34 15.04
CA ARG A 57 -1.94 0.20 15.42
C ARG A 57 -0.64 0.59 16.12
N GLY A 58 -0.53 1.83 16.59
CA GLY A 58 0.55 2.25 17.47
C GLY A 58 1.86 2.63 16.77
N ALA A 59 1.85 2.95 15.47
CA ALA A 59 3.03 3.51 14.81
C ALA A 59 3.54 4.75 15.57
N ALA A 60 4.84 4.83 15.80
CA ALA A 60 5.46 5.93 16.54
C ALA A 60 5.48 7.23 15.73
N ALA A 61 5.65 7.13 14.42
CA ALA A 61 5.60 8.26 13.49
C ALA A 61 5.21 7.79 12.09
N VAL A 62 4.52 8.62 11.32
CA VAL A 62 4.15 8.35 9.93
C VAL A 62 4.47 9.55 9.07
N ILE A 63 5.22 9.35 8.00
CA ILE A 63 5.35 10.32 6.91
C ILE A 63 4.23 10.04 5.91
N ALA A 64 3.29 10.96 5.76
CA ALA A 64 2.21 10.88 4.77
C ALA A 64 2.63 11.64 3.51
N LEU A 65 3.04 10.90 2.46
CA LEU A 65 3.57 11.44 1.22
C LEU A 65 2.56 11.30 0.09
N ASP A 66 2.26 12.41 -0.59
CA ASP A 66 1.40 12.41 -1.76
C ASP A 66 1.82 13.48 -2.79
N VAL A 67 1.51 13.21 -4.06
CA VAL A 67 1.65 14.20 -5.15
C VAL A 67 0.53 15.24 -5.12
N ALA A 68 -0.64 14.87 -4.60
CA ALA A 68 -1.78 15.74 -4.40
C ALA A 68 -1.55 16.76 -3.26
N TYR A 69 -2.49 17.67 -3.09
CA TYR A 69 -2.48 18.67 -2.03
C TYR A 69 -3.87 18.84 -1.42
N GLY A 70 -3.94 18.85 -0.08
CA GLY A 70 -5.16 19.17 0.64
C GLY A 70 -6.16 18.02 0.74
N GLU A 71 -5.81 16.79 0.30
CA GLU A 71 -6.70 15.62 0.37
C GLU A 71 -6.70 14.95 1.74
N LEU A 72 -5.60 15.07 2.47
CA LEU A 72 -5.42 14.39 3.74
C LEU A 72 -6.46 14.86 4.78
N HIS A 73 -7.19 13.93 5.36
CA HIS A 73 -8.23 14.20 6.34
C HIS A 73 -7.68 15.02 7.51
N TRP A 74 -8.43 16.04 7.96
CA TRP A 74 -7.97 17.01 8.98
C TRP A 74 -7.49 16.36 10.28
N ARG A 75 -8.12 15.28 10.74
CA ARG A 75 -7.71 14.52 11.94
C ARG A 75 -6.32 13.92 11.79
N ILE A 76 -6.02 13.39 10.62
CA ILE A 76 -4.71 12.78 10.31
C ILE A 76 -3.66 13.87 10.17
N ARG A 77 -3.97 14.95 9.46
CA ARG A 77 -3.10 16.11 9.26
C ARG A 77 -2.64 16.75 10.57
N ASN A 78 -3.49 16.73 11.59
CA ASN A 78 -3.21 17.35 12.88
C ASN A 78 -2.73 16.37 13.96
N ASP A 79 -2.53 15.09 13.64
CA ASP A 79 -1.91 14.15 14.58
C ASP A 79 -0.40 14.47 14.72
N PRO A 80 0.10 14.68 15.95
CA PRO A 80 1.51 15.08 16.16
C PRO A 80 2.53 14.03 15.70
N ARG A 81 2.12 12.80 15.46
CA ARG A 81 2.96 11.74 14.92
C ARG A 81 3.07 11.78 13.38
N VAL A 82 2.29 12.64 12.70
CA VAL A 82 2.24 12.69 11.24
C VAL A 82 3.07 13.84 10.70
N THR A 83 4.01 13.51 9.81
CA THR A 83 4.70 14.47 8.96
C THR A 83 4.04 14.48 7.59
N VAL A 84 3.41 15.59 7.23
CA VAL A 84 2.71 15.75 5.94
C VAL A 84 3.69 16.19 4.87
N MET A 85 3.83 15.41 3.80
CA MET A 85 4.68 15.69 2.63
C MET A 85 3.84 15.67 1.35
N GLU A 86 3.08 16.71 1.11
CA GLU A 86 2.28 16.90 -0.10
C GLU A 86 3.06 17.54 -1.25
N ARG A 87 2.55 17.41 -2.49
CA ARG A 87 3.20 17.88 -3.73
C ARG A 87 4.58 17.27 -3.93
N ARG A 88 4.79 16.03 -3.48
CA ARG A 88 6.03 15.28 -3.60
C ARG A 88 5.86 14.07 -4.49
N ASN A 89 6.74 13.94 -5.46
CA ASN A 89 6.70 12.82 -6.39
C ASN A 89 7.51 11.63 -5.82
N ALA A 90 6.82 10.54 -5.52
CA ALA A 90 7.45 9.32 -4.99
C ALA A 90 8.52 8.71 -5.90
N ARG A 91 8.54 9.05 -7.20
CA ARG A 91 9.58 8.58 -8.14
C ARG A 91 10.95 9.21 -7.93
N THR A 92 11.00 10.35 -7.28
CA THR A 92 12.22 11.15 -7.14
C THR A 92 12.55 11.47 -5.69
N ILE A 93 11.77 10.91 -4.74
CA ILE A 93 12.05 11.12 -3.32
C ILE A 93 13.41 10.54 -2.94
N SER A 94 14.14 11.27 -2.12
CA SER A 94 15.44 10.85 -1.60
C SER A 94 15.44 10.76 -0.07
N ARG A 95 16.43 10.06 0.47
CA ARG A 95 16.57 9.88 1.92
C ARG A 95 16.72 11.20 2.67
N ASP A 96 17.44 12.15 2.07
CA ASP A 96 17.74 13.45 2.69
C ASP A 96 16.52 14.37 2.80
N GLU A 97 15.47 14.09 2.04
CA GLU A 97 14.20 14.83 2.13
C GLU A 97 13.33 14.38 3.30
N LEU A 98 13.60 13.18 3.86
CA LEU A 98 12.80 12.58 4.92
C LEU A 98 13.37 12.89 6.30
N PRO A 99 12.52 13.19 7.32
CA PRO A 99 12.97 13.46 8.68
C PRO A 99 13.61 12.24 9.35
N TYR A 100 13.33 11.04 8.83
CA TYR A 100 13.92 9.78 9.32
C TYR A 100 13.92 8.71 8.24
N ALA A 101 14.76 7.65 8.40
CA ALA A 101 14.68 6.44 7.60
C ALA A 101 13.49 5.59 8.07
N PRO A 102 12.48 5.34 7.23
CA PRO A 102 11.35 4.49 7.59
C PRO A 102 11.78 3.03 7.68
N ASP A 103 11.32 2.33 8.71
CA ASP A 103 11.48 0.88 8.86
C ASP A 103 10.21 0.10 8.47
N LEU A 104 9.09 0.81 8.27
CA LEU A 104 7.86 0.29 7.67
C LEU A 104 7.42 1.21 6.55
N ILE A 105 7.25 0.66 5.35
CA ILE A 105 6.81 1.41 4.18
C ILE A 105 5.51 0.79 3.67
N VAL A 106 4.52 1.62 3.39
CA VAL A 106 3.26 1.20 2.78
C VAL A 106 3.02 2.03 1.53
N ILE A 107 2.55 1.39 0.44
CA ILE A 107 2.44 2.04 -0.86
C ILE A 107 1.05 1.77 -1.47
N ASP A 108 0.29 2.83 -1.74
CA ASP A 108 -0.99 2.80 -2.46
C ASP A 108 -1.03 3.88 -3.54
N VAL A 109 -0.27 3.70 -4.62
CA VAL A 109 -0.20 4.63 -5.74
C VAL A 109 -1.15 4.23 -6.88
N SER A 110 -1.60 5.21 -7.68
CA SER A 110 -2.47 4.99 -8.83
C SER A 110 -1.88 5.60 -10.09
N PHE A 111 -2.28 5.05 -11.26
CA PHE A 111 -1.88 5.52 -12.59
C PHE A 111 -0.37 5.41 -12.89
N ILE A 112 0.33 4.58 -12.15
CA ILE A 112 1.75 4.33 -12.29
C ILE A 112 2.09 2.90 -11.87
N SER A 113 3.03 2.25 -12.56
CA SER A 113 3.57 0.96 -12.14
C SER A 113 4.50 1.11 -10.94
N LEU A 114 4.45 0.15 -10.02
CA LEU A 114 5.35 0.05 -8.86
C LEU A 114 6.82 -0.01 -9.27
N ALA A 115 7.14 -0.59 -10.43
CA ALA A 115 8.50 -0.63 -10.98
C ALA A 115 9.15 0.77 -11.12
N LYS A 116 8.33 1.83 -11.26
CA LYS A 116 8.81 3.22 -11.37
C LYS A 116 8.91 3.94 -10.03
N VAL A 117 8.29 3.43 -8.99
CA VAL A 117 8.20 4.06 -7.66
C VAL A 117 9.14 3.38 -6.67
N LEU A 118 9.19 2.05 -6.68
CA LEU A 118 9.97 1.26 -5.74
C LEU A 118 11.45 1.67 -5.62
N PRO A 119 12.18 1.97 -6.71
CA PRO A 119 13.60 2.30 -6.59
C PRO A 119 13.88 3.50 -5.68
N ALA A 120 13.16 4.60 -5.89
CA ALA A 120 13.33 5.82 -5.09
C ALA A 120 12.85 5.61 -3.66
N VAL A 121 11.66 5.01 -3.49
CA VAL A 121 11.06 4.80 -2.17
C VAL A 121 11.90 3.85 -1.31
N LEU A 122 12.33 2.70 -1.84
CA LEU A 122 13.16 1.75 -1.09
C LEU A 122 14.56 2.30 -0.80
N GLY A 123 15.07 3.21 -1.63
CA GLY A 123 16.30 3.96 -1.36
C GLY A 123 16.23 4.85 -0.11
N THR A 124 15.04 5.14 0.42
CA THR A 124 14.85 5.91 1.66
C THR A 124 14.79 5.04 2.91
N ALA A 125 14.66 3.72 2.76
CA ALA A 125 14.40 2.79 3.85
C ALA A 125 15.55 2.69 4.87
N ALA A 126 15.21 2.32 6.08
CA ALA A 126 16.19 1.89 7.09
C ALA A 126 16.90 0.60 6.61
N PRO A 127 18.10 0.27 7.15
CA PRO A 127 18.82 -0.95 6.78
C PRO A 127 18.01 -2.24 6.96
N ARG A 128 17.09 -2.26 7.93
CA ARG A 128 16.09 -3.31 8.10
C ARG A 128 14.71 -2.69 7.99
N PHE A 129 13.91 -3.20 7.05
CA PHE A 129 12.59 -2.64 6.76
C PHE A 129 11.60 -3.70 6.30
N ASP A 130 10.32 -3.37 6.39
CA ASP A 130 9.24 -4.05 5.71
C ASP A 130 8.54 -3.06 4.78
N CYS A 131 8.26 -3.48 3.56
CA CYS A 131 7.50 -2.70 2.59
C CYS A 131 6.28 -3.49 2.10
N LEU A 132 5.09 -2.94 2.31
CA LEU A 132 3.82 -3.47 1.82
C LEU A 132 3.34 -2.60 0.65
N ALA A 133 3.52 -3.06 -0.57
CA ALA A 133 3.08 -2.33 -1.75
C ALA A 133 1.81 -2.94 -2.35
N LEU A 134 0.77 -2.12 -2.54
CA LEU A 134 -0.48 -2.54 -3.15
C LEU A 134 -0.33 -2.66 -4.66
N VAL A 135 -0.30 -3.88 -5.16
CA VAL A 135 -0.25 -4.20 -6.60
C VAL A 135 -1.65 -4.05 -7.18
N LYS A 136 -1.77 -3.12 -8.11
CA LYS A 136 -2.99 -2.85 -8.87
C LYS A 136 -2.79 -3.37 -10.29
N PRO A 137 -3.36 -4.52 -10.65
CA PRO A 137 -3.03 -5.20 -11.91
C PRO A 137 -3.24 -4.31 -13.13
N GLN A 138 -4.22 -3.41 -13.11
CA GLN A 138 -4.50 -2.49 -14.21
C GLN A 138 -3.37 -1.48 -14.50
N PHE A 139 -2.42 -1.30 -13.60
CA PHE A 139 -1.25 -0.44 -13.79
C PHE A 139 0.06 -1.23 -14.01
N GLU A 140 -0.01 -2.56 -13.89
CA GLU A 140 1.15 -3.46 -14.04
C GLU A 140 1.11 -4.29 -15.32
N VAL A 141 -0.09 -4.70 -15.78
CA VAL A 141 -0.22 -5.40 -17.07
C VAL A 141 -0.27 -4.40 -18.23
N GLY A 142 0.08 -4.83 -19.44
CA GLY A 142 -0.04 -4.01 -20.64
C GLY A 142 -1.51 -3.60 -20.91
N ARG A 143 -1.70 -2.50 -21.65
CA ARG A 143 -3.04 -1.96 -21.96
C ARG A 143 -3.96 -2.97 -22.62
N GLU A 144 -3.41 -3.88 -23.42
CA GLU A 144 -4.09 -4.96 -24.12
C GLU A 144 -4.76 -5.96 -23.18
N ARG A 145 -4.30 -6.08 -21.94
CA ARG A 145 -4.85 -6.98 -20.92
C ARG A 145 -5.84 -6.28 -19.97
N VAL A 146 -6.01 -4.97 -20.13
CA VAL A 146 -6.99 -4.19 -19.35
C VAL A 146 -8.31 -4.17 -20.12
N GLY A 147 -9.33 -4.80 -19.54
CA GLY A 147 -10.65 -4.90 -20.16
C GLY A 147 -11.50 -3.62 -20.06
N LYS A 148 -12.71 -3.69 -20.61
CA LYS A 148 -13.68 -2.58 -20.54
C LYS A 148 -13.89 -2.12 -19.08
N GLY A 149 -13.88 -0.81 -18.88
CA GLY A 149 -14.01 -0.19 -17.56
C GLY A 149 -12.72 -0.19 -16.73
N GLY A 150 -11.57 -0.50 -17.35
CA GLY A 150 -10.28 -0.48 -16.63
C GLY A 150 -10.07 -1.70 -15.70
N VAL A 151 -10.79 -2.83 -15.95
CA VAL A 151 -10.77 -3.99 -15.07
C VAL A 151 -10.00 -5.16 -15.68
N VAL A 152 -9.03 -5.70 -14.96
CA VAL A 152 -8.31 -6.93 -15.28
C VAL A 152 -9.08 -8.14 -14.74
N ARG A 153 -9.79 -8.83 -15.64
CA ARG A 153 -10.70 -9.94 -15.28
C ARG A 153 -10.00 -11.29 -15.16
N SER A 154 -8.96 -11.51 -15.96
CA SER A 154 -8.20 -12.77 -15.96
C SER A 154 -7.43 -12.93 -14.64
N ALA A 155 -7.61 -14.07 -13.97
CA ALA A 155 -6.81 -14.41 -12.79
C ALA A 155 -5.33 -14.60 -13.15
N ASP A 156 -5.05 -15.15 -14.34
CA ASP A 156 -3.67 -15.31 -14.83
C ASP A 156 -2.98 -13.97 -15.02
N ASP A 157 -3.68 -12.96 -15.59
CA ASP A 157 -3.11 -11.63 -15.74
C ASP A 157 -2.85 -10.97 -14.37
N ARG A 158 -3.74 -11.15 -13.40
CA ARG A 158 -3.54 -10.61 -12.05
C ARG A 158 -2.35 -11.28 -11.36
N ARG A 159 -2.23 -12.62 -11.50
CA ARG A 159 -1.05 -13.37 -10.99
C ARG A 159 0.23 -12.91 -11.67
N SER A 160 0.20 -12.75 -12.99
CA SER A 160 1.35 -12.24 -13.75
C SER A 160 1.80 -10.86 -13.28
N ALA A 161 0.85 -9.97 -12.92
CA ALA A 161 1.17 -8.66 -12.33
C ALA A 161 1.91 -8.79 -10.99
N LEU A 162 1.46 -9.68 -10.10
CA LEU A 162 2.13 -9.93 -8.83
C LEU A 162 3.55 -10.44 -9.02
N VAL A 163 3.69 -11.46 -9.87
CA VAL A 163 5.00 -12.07 -10.18
C VAL A 163 5.94 -11.04 -10.80
N ALA A 164 5.47 -10.26 -11.77
CA ALA A 164 6.29 -9.25 -12.43
C ALA A 164 6.84 -8.19 -11.45
N VAL A 165 6.00 -7.71 -10.54
CA VAL A 165 6.42 -6.76 -9.48
C VAL A 165 7.44 -7.41 -8.55
N GLY A 166 7.21 -8.65 -8.11
CA GLY A 166 8.14 -9.38 -7.25
C GLY A 166 9.48 -9.67 -7.93
N GLU A 167 9.46 -10.09 -9.20
CA GLU A 167 10.69 -10.33 -9.97
C GLU A 167 11.48 -9.05 -10.20
N ASP A 168 10.82 -7.94 -10.54
CA ASP A 168 11.48 -6.65 -10.70
C ASP A 168 12.13 -6.18 -9.39
N ALA A 169 11.42 -6.30 -8.28
CA ALA A 169 11.94 -5.95 -6.96
C ALA A 169 13.15 -6.84 -6.57
N ARG A 170 13.07 -8.14 -6.83
CA ARG A 170 14.14 -9.10 -6.52
C ARG A 170 15.35 -8.90 -7.41
N SER A 171 15.15 -8.85 -8.74
CA SER A 171 16.27 -8.89 -9.70
C SER A 171 16.95 -7.54 -9.88
N ARG A 172 16.17 -6.45 -9.88
CA ARG A 172 16.69 -5.10 -10.15
C ARG A 172 17.05 -4.34 -8.87
N LEU A 173 16.30 -4.55 -7.78
CA LEU A 173 16.51 -3.81 -6.53
C LEU A 173 17.18 -4.65 -5.43
N GLY A 174 17.38 -5.95 -5.68
CA GLY A 174 18.03 -6.85 -4.72
C GLY A 174 17.22 -7.11 -3.45
N THR A 175 15.91 -6.82 -3.45
CA THR A 175 15.06 -7.01 -2.26
C THR A 175 14.63 -8.46 -2.10
N ALA A 176 14.35 -8.86 -0.86
CA ALA A 176 13.66 -10.10 -0.56
C ALA A 176 12.15 -9.92 -0.78
N VAL A 177 11.50 -10.85 -1.49
CA VAL A 177 10.03 -10.97 -1.53
C VAL A 177 9.62 -12.00 -0.49
N LEU A 178 8.79 -11.61 0.48
CA LEU A 178 8.36 -12.47 1.58
C LEU A 178 6.96 -13.06 1.38
N GLY A 179 6.16 -12.50 0.50
CA GLY A 179 4.86 -13.05 0.16
C GLY A 179 3.94 -12.09 -0.58
N TYR A 180 2.75 -12.63 -0.90
CA TYR A 180 1.62 -11.87 -1.42
C TYR A 180 0.39 -12.14 -0.58
N ALA A 181 -0.47 -11.15 -0.42
CA ALA A 181 -1.75 -11.29 0.26
C ALA A 181 -2.85 -10.46 -0.43
N PRO A 182 -4.08 -10.97 -0.58
CA PRO A 182 -5.17 -10.19 -1.12
C PRO A 182 -5.49 -9.00 -0.21
N SER A 183 -5.86 -7.86 -0.79
CA SER A 183 -6.28 -6.68 -0.01
C SER A 183 -7.61 -6.88 0.71
N GLY A 184 -8.40 -7.88 0.29
CA GLY A 184 -9.73 -8.16 0.83
C GLY A 184 -10.83 -7.22 0.35
N LEU A 185 -10.49 -6.16 -0.37
CA LEU A 185 -11.44 -5.20 -0.95
C LEU A 185 -11.07 -4.90 -2.40
N ALA A 186 -12.09 -4.85 -3.25
CA ALA A 186 -11.89 -4.39 -4.62
C ALA A 186 -11.61 -2.88 -4.68
N GLY A 187 -10.80 -2.48 -5.66
CA GLY A 187 -10.61 -1.08 -6.02
C GLY A 187 -11.91 -0.42 -6.53
N PRO A 188 -11.93 0.91 -6.73
CA PRO A 188 -13.15 1.64 -7.12
C PRO A 188 -13.79 1.14 -8.41
N ALA A 189 -13.00 0.70 -9.39
CA ALA A 189 -13.49 0.14 -10.65
C ALA A 189 -13.81 -1.37 -10.59
N GLY A 190 -13.59 -2.03 -9.43
CA GLY A 190 -13.82 -3.45 -9.22
C GLY A 190 -12.60 -4.34 -9.45
N ASN A 191 -11.41 -3.77 -9.65
CA ASN A 191 -10.18 -4.56 -9.72
C ASN A 191 -9.89 -5.24 -8.38
N ARG A 192 -9.51 -6.52 -8.43
CA ARG A 192 -8.89 -7.20 -7.30
C ARG A 192 -7.46 -6.72 -7.17
N GLU A 193 -7.08 -6.35 -5.96
CA GLU A 193 -5.77 -5.79 -5.63
C GLU A 193 -5.14 -6.65 -4.53
N SER A 194 -3.84 -6.83 -4.59
CA SER A 194 -3.11 -7.65 -3.62
C SER A 194 -1.83 -6.95 -3.20
N PHE A 195 -1.39 -7.17 -1.96
CA PHE A 195 -0.12 -6.65 -1.48
C PHE A 195 1.03 -7.60 -1.82
N VAL A 196 2.18 -7.02 -2.14
CA VAL A 196 3.48 -7.67 -2.09
C VAL A 196 4.19 -7.20 -0.83
N TRP A 197 4.79 -8.15 -0.10
CA TRP A 197 5.68 -7.87 1.04
C TRP A 197 7.13 -7.98 0.59
N LEU A 198 7.83 -6.85 0.63
CA LEU A 198 9.26 -6.72 0.32
C LEU A 198 10.04 -6.39 1.60
N ALA A 199 11.30 -6.81 1.63
CA ALA A 199 12.23 -6.50 2.71
C ALA A 199 13.65 -6.32 2.18
N GLU A 200 14.60 -5.97 3.04
CA GLU A 200 16.02 -5.89 2.68
C GLU A 200 16.57 -7.23 2.15
N ALA A 201 17.64 -7.16 1.39
CA ALA A 201 18.34 -8.34 0.87
C ALA A 201 18.73 -9.30 1.98
N GLY A 202 18.58 -10.60 1.74
CA GLY A 202 18.97 -11.65 2.69
C GLY A 202 17.99 -11.86 3.84
N ARG A 203 16.82 -11.20 3.87
CA ARG A 203 15.80 -11.46 4.88
C ARG A 203 15.39 -12.94 4.88
N VAL A 204 15.41 -13.55 6.07
CA VAL A 204 14.95 -14.94 6.27
C VAL A 204 13.46 -15.06 5.91
N GLY A 205 13.09 -16.15 5.24
CA GLY A 205 11.72 -16.37 4.79
C GLY A 205 11.44 -15.88 3.37
N ALA A 206 12.46 -15.41 2.65
CA ALA A 206 12.30 -14.99 1.25
C ALA A 206 11.74 -16.14 0.38
N VAL A 207 10.71 -15.82 -0.38
CA VAL A 207 10.02 -16.74 -1.29
C VAL A 207 10.93 -17.07 -2.47
N ARG A 208 11.07 -18.38 -2.78
CA ARG A 208 11.82 -18.83 -3.96
C ARG A 208 10.94 -18.90 -5.20
N ASP A 209 9.76 -19.48 -5.07
CA ASP A 209 8.78 -19.66 -6.14
C ASP A 209 7.66 -18.62 -6.01
N LEU A 210 7.80 -17.52 -6.75
CA LEU A 210 6.83 -16.40 -6.75
C LEU A 210 5.49 -16.81 -7.38
N GLU A 211 5.53 -17.69 -8.40
CA GLU A 211 4.31 -18.19 -9.06
C GLU A 211 3.44 -18.98 -8.08
N ALA A 212 4.05 -19.89 -7.32
CA ALA A 212 3.32 -20.71 -6.36
C ALA A 212 2.65 -19.86 -5.28
N VAL A 213 3.32 -18.79 -4.82
CA VAL A 213 2.75 -17.89 -3.79
C VAL A 213 1.73 -16.93 -4.38
N ALA A 214 1.92 -16.43 -5.61
CA ALA A 214 0.94 -15.61 -6.29
C ALA A 214 -0.38 -16.35 -6.54
N ARG A 215 -0.35 -17.66 -6.86
CA ARG A 215 -1.55 -18.51 -7.00
C ARG A 215 -2.33 -18.65 -5.70
N LYS A 216 -1.68 -18.60 -4.54
CA LYS A 216 -2.36 -18.66 -3.24
C LYS A 216 -3.06 -17.33 -2.91
N ALA A 217 -2.44 -16.22 -3.27
CA ALA A 217 -2.98 -14.89 -3.03
C ALA A 217 -4.10 -14.51 -4.01
N GLU A 218 -4.04 -15.04 -5.23
CA GLU A 218 -4.98 -14.77 -6.33
C GLU A 218 -5.36 -16.13 -6.97
N PRO A 219 -6.33 -16.85 -6.39
CA PRO A 219 -6.77 -18.17 -6.83
C PRO A 219 -7.53 -18.16 -8.17
#